data_a96a36649631f74dcf729fd9d60dba2e
#
_entry.id   a96a36649631f74dcf729fd9d60dba2e
#
_cell.length_a   1.000
_cell.length_b   1.000
_cell.length_c   1.000
_cell.angle_alpha   90.00
_cell.angle_beta   90.00
_cell.angle_gamma   90.00
#
_symmetry.space_group_name_H-M   'P 1'
#
loop_
_entity.id
_entity.type
_entity.pdbx_description
1 polymer ?
#
loop_
_entity_poly.entity_id
_entity_poly.type
_entity_poly.pdbx_seq_one_letter_code
_entity_poly.pdbx_strand_id
1 'polypeptide(L)'
;MREKSLTELENTQLDGEKSGILRGIIIIIVAALVSYGLYIILCQSVPYQIQEKFIGNTQYIHNVNKGLALLLFVAIMWFSEAVHITITALMIPVLAIVLGIGKFVTSDGAMKFELFKLSDALSGFANPTIYTFFGGFALASALHVQKLDKKIAIWIISLSRSNLLVASVGICLVTMVLSMWISNTATAAMMLPLAVGILSQLDREKDRGTFVFILLGIAYSASIGGLGTIVGSPPNGIAAQELKMDFASWMKVGLPVMLILFPLTLITLYLIFKPNFSHKIQIESEEIPWTQKRILTICVFVVTAFAWIFAKKLSAIFGFKVDDALVALSAAVVIVTIGIATWKDIAENTDWGVLYLFGGGLALSTILKNSDASLILGQMVGNIIGDAPMVVVVLVVAAFIIFLTEFTSNTASAALLVPVFATIAVSLNIPKEILVLIIGIGASCAFMLPAATPPNAIVYGTGFVKQKDMVKAGMVLNLISIGVVGIYVFALYA
;
A
#
# COMPACT_ATOMS: atom_id res chain seq x y z
N MET A 1 11.19 -3.61 43.78
CA MET A 1 10.21 -3.13 42.78
C MET A 1 8.83 -3.46 43.34
N ARG A 2 7.97 -2.44 43.57
CA ARG A 2 6.59 -2.71 44.04
C ARG A 2 5.83 -3.38 42.90
N GLU A 3 5.28 -4.59 43.14
CA GLU A 3 4.25 -5.15 42.28
C GLU A 3 3.08 -4.15 42.26
N LYS A 4 2.80 -3.58 41.10
CA LYS A 4 1.55 -2.83 40.89
C LYS A 4 0.41 -3.84 41.04
N SER A 5 -0.60 -3.52 41.85
CA SER A 5 -1.77 -4.35 42.01
C SER A 5 -2.48 -4.48 40.66
N LEU A 6 -3.11 -5.63 40.37
CA LEU A 6 -3.89 -5.86 39.13
C LEU A 6 -4.89 -4.70 38.88
N THR A 7 -5.49 -4.17 39.93
CA THR A 7 -6.39 -3.01 39.90
C THR A 7 -5.72 -1.70 39.45
N GLU A 8 -4.45 -1.46 39.79
CA GLU A 8 -3.71 -0.28 39.32
C GLU A 8 -3.33 -0.42 37.82
N LEU A 9 -3.05 -1.65 37.38
CA LEU A 9 -2.81 -1.94 35.96
C LEU A 9 -4.08 -1.76 35.12
N GLU A 10 -5.22 -2.29 35.60
CA GLU A 10 -6.53 -2.13 34.95
C GLU A 10 -6.96 -0.66 34.90
N ASN A 11 -6.81 0.09 35.97
CA ASN A 11 -7.09 1.54 35.99
C ASN A 11 -6.18 2.32 35.04
N THR A 12 -4.89 1.98 34.94
CA THR A 12 -3.95 2.63 34.01
C THR A 12 -4.30 2.33 32.56
N GLN A 13 -4.76 1.11 32.25
CA GLN A 13 -5.27 0.74 30.93
C GLN A 13 -6.57 1.48 30.58
N LEU A 14 -7.53 1.52 31.51
CA LEU A 14 -8.80 2.25 31.33
C LEU A 14 -8.61 3.74 31.11
N ASP A 15 -7.67 4.38 31.82
CA ASP A 15 -7.36 5.80 31.64
C ASP A 15 -6.62 6.05 30.31
N GLY A 16 -5.77 5.12 29.87
CA GLY A 16 -5.14 5.17 28.56
C GLY A 16 -6.15 5.02 27.41
N GLU A 17 -7.11 4.10 27.53
CA GLU A 17 -8.19 3.92 26.56
C GLU A 17 -9.12 5.14 26.48
N LYS A 18 -9.54 5.70 27.63
CA LYS A 18 -10.35 6.93 27.70
C LYS A 18 -9.64 8.11 27.04
N SER A 19 -8.34 8.26 27.29
CA SER A 19 -7.51 9.30 26.67
C SER A 19 -7.43 9.13 25.15
N GLY A 20 -7.30 7.89 24.65
CA GLY A 20 -7.28 7.57 23.24
C GLY A 20 -8.62 7.90 22.56
N ILE A 21 -9.74 7.51 23.18
CA ILE A 21 -11.10 7.80 22.65
C ILE A 21 -11.33 9.30 22.60
N LEU A 22 -11.01 10.04 23.68
CA LEU A 22 -11.19 11.49 23.74
C LEU A 22 -10.37 12.20 22.65
N ARG A 23 -9.10 11.78 22.46
CA ARG A 23 -8.25 12.29 21.39
C ARG A 23 -8.86 12.06 20.02
N GLY A 24 -9.37 10.85 19.75
CA GLY A 24 -10.05 10.52 18.49
C GLY A 24 -11.26 11.43 18.23
N ILE A 25 -12.13 11.60 19.22
CA ILE A 25 -13.30 12.49 19.15
C ILE A 25 -12.91 13.94 18.85
N ILE A 26 -11.88 14.45 19.53
CA ILE A 26 -11.38 15.82 19.32
C ILE A 26 -10.91 15.99 17.87
N ILE A 27 -10.15 15.04 17.34
CA ILE A 27 -9.65 15.11 15.95
C ILE A 27 -10.82 15.07 14.96
N ILE A 28 -11.84 14.22 15.17
CA ILE A 28 -13.04 14.17 14.33
C ILE A 28 -13.75 15.53 14.30
N ILE A 29 -13.94 16.14 15.46
CA ILE A 29 -14.58 17.46 15.58
C ILE A 29 -13.74 18.52 14.84
N VAL A 30 -12.42 18.54 15.06
CA VAL A 30 -11.51 19.47 14.38
C VAL A 30 -11.54 19.26 12.87
N ALA A 31 -11.46 18.01 12.39
CA ALA A 31 -11.57 17.69 10.97
C ALA A 31 -12.88 18.18 10.36
N ALA A 32 -14.02 17.98 11.06
CA ALA A 32 -15.32 18.48 10.63
C ALA A 32 -15.38 20.00 10.57
N LEU A 33 -14.87 20.69 11.59
CA LEU A 33 -14.85 22.16 11.65
C LEU A 33 -13.95 22.77 10.57
N VAL A 34 -12.76 22.22 10.35
CA VAL A 34 -11.82 22.67 9.30
C VAL A 34 -12.41 22.46 7.92
N SER A 35 -13.01 21.31 7.67
CA SER A 35 -13.66 21.00 6.38
C SER A 35 -14.91 21.85 6.13
N TYR A 36 -15.68 22.13 7.16
CA TYR A 36 -16.81 23.05 7.07
C TYR A 36 -16.35 24.51 6.85
N GLY A 37 -15.27 24.93 7.49
CA GLY A 37 -14.61 26.21 7.25
C GLY A 37 -14.17 26.37 5.80
N LEU A 38 -13.52 25.36 5.24
CA LEU A 38 -13.14 25.33 3.81
C LEU A 38 -14.39 25.47 2.92
N TYR A 39 -15.45 24.70 3.20
CA TYR A 39 -16.70 24.79 2.44
C TYR A 39 -17.27 26.22 2.42
N ILE A 40 -17.32 26.90 3.57
CA ILE A 40 -17.80 28.29 3.67
C ILE A 40 -16.93 29.24 2.84
N ILE A 41 -15.60 29.16 2.99
CA ILE A 41 -14.64 29.99 2.26
C ILE A 41 -14.83 29.83 0.75
N LEU A 42 -14.91 28.59 0.26
CA LEU A 42 -15.09 28.29 -1.15
C LEU A 42 -16.46 28.76 -1.68
N CYS A 43 -17.50 28.77 -0.86
CA CYS A 43 -18.81 29.32 -1.24
C CYS A 43 -18.80 30.86 -1.34
N GLN A 44 -17.98 31.54 -0.54
CA GLN A 44 -17.89 33.01 -0.55
C GLN A 44 -16.99 33.55 -1.66
N SER A 45 -15.89 32.87 -1.96
CA SER A 45 -14.85 33.44 -2.83
C SER A 45 -14.59 32.64 -4.12
N VAL A 46 -15.31 31.59 -4.43
CA VAL A 46 -15.19 30.73 -5.63
C VAL A 46 -13.84 30.90 -6.38
N PRO A 47 -12.72 30.36 -5.86
CA PRO A 47 -11.36 30.68 -6.36
C PRO A 47 -10.98 29.87 -7.62
N TYR A 48 -11.96 29.28 -8.33
CA TYR A 48 -11.74 28.41 -9.48
C TYR A 48 -12.65 28.78 -10.65
N GLN A 49 -12.24 28.37 -11.86
CA GLN A 49 -13.02 28.59 -13.06
C GLN A 49 -14.20 27.61 -13.14
N ILE A 50 -15.42 28.14 -13.30
CA ILE A 50 -16.61 27.35 -13.50
C ILE A 50 -16.79 27.11 -15.00
N GLN A 51 -17.13 25.88 -15.42
CA GLN A 51 -17.45 25.58 -16.81
C GLN A 51 -18.64 26.46 -17.27
N GLU A 52 -18.59 26.98 -18.50
CA GLU A 52 -19.59 27.89 -19.05
C GLU A 52 -21.05 27.44 -18.82
N LYS A 53 -21.30 26.14 -18.98
CA LYS A 53 -22.64 25.51 -18.77
C LYS A 53 -23.15 25.56 -17.33
N PHE A 54 -22.31 25.90 -16.35
CA PHE A 54 -22.65 25.97 -14.93
C PHE A 54 -22.54 27.39 -14.36
N ILE A 55 -22.22 28.39 -15.17
CA ILE A 55 -22.12 29.78 -14.72
C ILE A 55 -23.46 30.20 -14.08
N GLY A 56 -23.41 30.69 -12.84
CA GLY A 56 -24.58 31.09 -12.08
C GLY A 56 -25.36 29.94 -11.42
N ASN A 57 -24.97 28.70 -11.60
CA ASN A 57 -25.58 27.55 -10.93
C ASN A 57 -25.07 27.37 -9.50
N THR A 58 -25.77 27.92 -8.54
CA THR A 58 -25.39 27.83 -7.12
C THR A 58 -25.33 26.39 -6.61
N GLN A 59 -26.23 25.51 -7.10
CA GLN A 59 -26.23 24.09 -6.71
C GLN A 59 -24.98 23.36 -7.18
N TYR A 60 -24.43 23.71 -8.35
CA TYR A 60 -23.17 23.20 -8.83
C TYR A 60 -22.01 23.59 -7.89
N ILE A 61 -21.91 24.88 -7.56
CA ILE A 61 -20.89 25.41 -6.66
C ILE A 61 -20.94 24.70 -5.31
N HIS A 62 -22.12 24.57 -4.71
CA HIS A 62 -22.29 23.86 -3.44
C HIS A 62 -21.89 22.38 -3.55
N ASN A 63 -22.22 21.70 -4.65
CA ASN A 63 -21.89 20.30 -4.84
C ASN A 63 -20.37 20.07 -4.94
N VAL A 64 -19.66 20.88 -5.74
CA VAL A 64 -18.19 20.86 -5.85
C VAL A 64 -17.55 21.11 -4.49
N ASN A 65 -17.99 22.16 -3.79
CA ASN A 65 -17.40 22.56 -2.50
C ASN A 65 -17.63 21.51 -1.40
N LYS A 66 -18.78 20.81 -1.41
CA LYS A 66 -19.05 19.67 -0.53
C LYS A 66 -18.09 18.50 -0.83
N GLY A 67 -17.84 18.23 -2.12
CA GLY A 67 -16.87 17.22 -2.53
C GLY A 67 -15.44 17.54 -2.04
N LEU A 68 -14.99 18.80 -2.20
CA LEU A 68 -13.68 19.25 -1.69
C LEU A 68 -13.59 19.21 -0.16
N ALA A 69 -14.67 19.59 0.54
CA ALA A 69 -14.73 19.49 2.00
C ALA A 69 -14.68 18.03 2.48
N LEU A 70 -15.39 17.12 1.80
CA LEU A 70 -15.34 15.69 2.09
C LEU A 70 -13.92 15.15 1.88
N LEU A 71 -13.24 15.54 0.79
CA LEU A 71 -11.84 15.15 0.53
C LEU A 71 -10.93 15.60 1.67
N LEU A 72 -11.03 16.84 2.12
CA LEU A 72 -10.23 17.37 3.22
C LEU A 72 -10.51 16.64 4.53
N PHE A 73 -11.78 16.37 4.84
CA PHE A 73 -12.17 15.59 6.01
C PHE A 73 -11.53 14.20 5.99
N VAL A 74 -11.68 13.47 4.90
CA VAL A 74 -11.12 12.12 4.74
C VAL A 74 -9.60 12.14 4.81
N ALA A 75 -8.94 13.16 4.23
CA ALA A 75 -7.49 13.34 4.31
C ALA A 75 -7.02 13.50 5.77
N ILE A 76 -7.66 14.39 6.53
CA ILE A 76 -7.32 14.59 7.95
C ILE A 76 -7.54 13.30 8.73
N MET A 77 -8.65 12.60 8.50
CA MET A 77 -8.97 11.34 9.21
C MET A 77 -8.00 10.22 8.88
N TRP A 78 -7.60 10.03 7.62
CA TRP A 78 -6.64 9.00 7.24
C TRP A 78 -5.21 9.32 7.68
N PHE A 79 -4.78 10.60 7.62
CA PHE A 79 -3.43 10.98 8.03
C PHE A 79 -3.25 11.03 9.54
N SER A 80 -4.30 11.36 10.28
CA SER A 80 -4.25 11.40 11.76
C SER A 80 -4.48 10.04 12.42
N GLU A 81 -5.04 9.07 11.66
CA GLU A 81 -5.50 7.77 12.17
C GLU A 81 -6.37 7.91 13.44
N ALA A 82 -7.15 8.99 13.51
CA ALA A 82 -8.02 9.30 14.66
C ALA A 82 -9.02 8.19 14.98
N VAL A 83 -9.45 7.47 13.94
CA VAL A 83 -10.13 6.18 14.01
C VAL A 83 -9.45 5.22 13.05
N HIS A 84 -9.68 3.92 13.22
CA HIS A 84 -9.14 2.94 12.31
C HIS A 84 -9.44 3.29 10.84
N ILE A 85 -8.44 3.19 9.96
CA ILE A 85 -8.53 3.62 8.55
C ILE A 85 -9.72 3.03 7.79
N THR A 86 -10.11 1.79 8.14
CA THR A 86 -11.30 1.11 7.60
C THR A 86 -12.59 1.84 7.95
N ILE A 87 -12.71 2.37 9.17
CA ILE A 87 -13.90 3.10 9.60
C ILE A 87 -14.01 4.41 8.81
N THR A 88 -12.92 5.12 8.62
CA THR A 88 -12.89 6.31 7.74
C THR A 88 -13.35 5.95 6.32
N ALA A 89 -12.89 4.80 5.77
CA ALA A 89 -13.31 4.32 4.46
C ALA A 89 -14.84 4.09 4.38
N LEU A 90 -15.44 3.51 5.41
CA LEU A 90 -16.89 3.30 5.51
C LEU A 90 -17.67 4.60 5.77
N MET A 91 -17.06 5.61 6.38
CA MET A 91 -17.69 6.93 6.56
C MET A 91 -17.88 7.65 5.22
N ILE A 92 -17.06 7.43 4.21
CA ILE A 92 -17.11 8.13 2.92
C ILE A 92 -18.50 8.05 2.25
N PRO A 93 -19.07 6.86 1.97
CA PRO A 93 -20.39 6.74 1.37
C PRO A 93 -21.50 7.32 2.27
N VAL A 94 -21.40 7.16 3.59
CA VAL A 94 -22.35 7.72 4.55
C VAL A 94 -22.35 9.24 4.49
N LEU A 95 -21.17 9.86 4.57
CA LEU A 95 -21.03 11.31 4.52
C LEU A 95 -21.45 11.89 3.17
N ALA A 96 -21.16 11.23 2.06
CA ALA A 96 -21.61 11.68 0.74
C ALA A 96 -23.15 11.82 0.67
N ILE A 97 -23.87 10.86 1.24
CA ILE A 97 -25.35 10.90 1.31
C ILE A 97 -25.83 11.97 2.28
N VAL A 98 -25.28 12.01 3.50
CA VAL A 98 -25.69 12.97 4.54
C VAL A 98 -25.46 14.42 4.10
N LEU A 99 -24.33 14.68 3.43
CA LEU A 99 -24.00 16.01 2.89
C LEU A 99 -24.83 16.35 1.65
N GLY A 100 -25.59 15.42 1.09
CA GLY A 100 -26.36 15.63 -0.14
C GLY A 100 -25.47 15.94 -1.34
N ILE A 101 -24.35 15.20 -1.49
CA ILE A 101 -23.50 15.25 -2.69
C ILE A 101 -24.21 14.47 -3.80
N GLY A 102 -24.09 14.95 -5.04
CA GLY A 102 -24.74 14.34 -6.19
C GLY A 102 -23.95 14.52 -7.48
N LYS A 103 -24.60 14.24 -8.57
CA LYS A 103 -24.07 14.37 -9.94
C LYS A 103 -25.02 15.18 -10.82
N PHE A 104 -24.47 15.84 -11.83
CA PHE A 104 -25.27 16.47 -12.88
C PHE A 104 -25.38 15.49 -14.06
N VAL A 105 -26.63 15.20 -14.45
CA VAL A 105 -26.96 14.28 -15.55
C VAL A 105 -27.73 15.04 -16.60
N THR A 106 -27.38 14.84 -17.87
CA THR A 106 -28.18 15.39 -18.99
C THR A 106 -29.29 14.42 -19.33
N SER A 107 -30.54 14.84 -19.08
CA SER A 107 -31.73 14.08 -19.44
C SER A 107 -32.67 15.00 -20.24
N ASP A 108 -33.12 14.53 -21.40
CA ASP A 108 -34.04 15.26 -22.30
C ASP A 108 -33.50 16.64 -22.74
N GLY A 109 -32.19 16.76 -22.93
CA GLY A 109 -31.50 18.02 -23.28
C GLY A 109 -31.38 19.04 -22.13
N ALA A 110 -31.88 18.73 -20.94
CA ALA A 110 -31.75 19.56 -19.74
C ALA A 110 -30.79 18.92 -18.73
N MET A 111 -30.00 19.76 -18.04
CA MET A 111 -29.17 19.32 -16.92
C MET A 111 -29.99 19.21 -15.66
N LYS A 112 -30.03 18.03 -15.06
CA LYS A 112 -30.67 17.73 -13.78
C LYS A 112 -29.64 17.34 -12.74
N PHE A 113 -29.80 17.83 -11.52
CA PHE A 113 -29.03 17.42 -10.38
C PHE A 113 -29.68 16.18 -9.73
N GLU A 114 -28.91 15.12 -9.58
CA GLU A 114 -29.35 13.88 -8.91
C GLU A 114 -28.45 13.61 -7.72
N LEU A 115 -29.05 13.40 -6.54
CA LEU A 115 -28.35 12.98 -5.34
C LEU A 115 -27.77 11.56 -5.53
N PHE A 116 -26.62 11.30 -4.96
CA PHE A 116 -26.11 9.92 -4.89
C PHE A 116 -27.09 9.04 -4.12
N LYS A 117 -27.36 7.86 -4.68
CA LYS A 117 -27.98 6.76 -3.94
C LYS A 117 -26.89 6.00 -3.18
N LEU A 118 -27.26 5.35 -2.08
CA LEU A 118 -26.33 4.55 -1.29
C LEU A 118 -25.68 3.45 -2.14
N SER A 119 -26.42 2.84 -3.07
CA SER A 119 -25.90 1.86 -4.04
C SER A 119 -24.76 2.42 -4.91
N ASP A 120 -24.90 3.68 -5.36
CA ASP A 120 -23.88 4.34 -6.19
C ASP A 120 -22.62 4.63 -5.37
N ALA A 121 -22.80 5.13 -4.15
CA ALA A 121 -21.70 5.41 -3.23
C ALA A 121 -20.98 4.15 -2.74
N LEU A 122 -21.69 3.01 -2.63
CA LEU A 122 -21.11 1.72 -2.23
C LEU A 122 -20.54 0.92 -3.41
N SER A 123 -20.73 1.34 -4.66
CA SER A 123 -20.28 0.59 -5.84
C SER A 123 -18.77 0.30 -5.84
N GLY A 124 -17.97 1.19 -5.24
CA GLY A 124 -16.52 0.98 -5.07
C GLY A 124 -16.16 -0.27 -4.26
N PHE A 125 -16.99 -0.66 -3.29
CA PHE A 125 -16.76 -1.84 -2.44
C PHE A 125 -17.06 -3.18 -3.13
N ALA A 126 -17.72 -3.17 -4.28
CA ALA A 126 -17.96 -4.34 -5.12
C ALA A 126 -16.97 -4.44 -6.30
N ASN A 127 -15.89 -3.66 -6.29
CA ASN A 127 -14.94 -3.62 -7.40
C ASN A 127 -14.18 -4.96 -7.52
N PRO A 128 -14.01 -5.52 -8.73
CA PRO A 128 -13.29 -6.78 -8.96
C PRO A 128 -11.87 -6.81 -8.38
N THR A 129 -11.15 -5.70 -8.34
CA THR A 129 -9.79 -5.62 -7.80
C THR A 129 -9.73 -6.03 -6.32
N ILE A 130 -10.80 -5.76 -5.54
CA ILE A 130 -10.89 -6.19 -4.14
C ILE A 130 -10.81 -7.72 -4.04
N TYR A 131 -11.47 -8.41 -4.95
CA TYR A 131 -11.47 -9.87 -5.01
C TYR A 131 -10.15 -10.44 -5.53
N THR A 132 -9.40 -9.69 -6.36
CA THR A 132 -8.02 -10.05 -6.72
C THR A 132 -7.13 -10.07 -5.49
N PHE A 133 -7.25 -9.06 -4.61
CA PHE A 133 -6.52 -9.03 -3.32
C PHE A 133 -6.96 -10.13 -2.37
N PHE A 134 -8.27 -10.36 -2.25
CA PHE A 134 -8.78 -11.46 -1.43
C PHE A 134 -8.20 -12.81 -1.85
N GLY A 135 -8.17 -13.10 -3.16
CA GLY A 135 -7.53 -14.33 -3.67
C GLY A 135 -6.02 -14.37 -3.42
N GLY A 136 -5.34 -13.22 -3.47
CA GLY A 136 -3.93 -13.09 -3.07
C GLY A 136 -3.72 -13.45 -1.60
N PHE A 137 -4.58 -12.96 -0.69
CA PHE A 137 -4.55 -13.32 0.73
C PHE A 137 -4.85 -14.80 0.95
N ALA A 138 -5.77 -15.40 0.18
CA ALA A 138 -6.06 -16.83 0.26
C ALA A 138 -4.85 -17.68 -0.17
N LEU A 139 -4.13 -17.29 -1.22
CA LEU A 139 -2.88 -17.94 -1.65
C LEU A 139 -1.79 -17.80 -0.59
N ALA A 140 -1.61 -16.60 -0.04
CA ALA A 140 -0.65 -16.33 1.03
C ALA A 140 -0.95 -17.18 2.27
N SER A 141 -2.23 -17.24 2.68
CA SER A 141 -2.69 -18.08 3.78
C SER A 141 -2.38 -19.57 3.54
N ALA A 142 -2.64 -20.07 2.33
CA ALA A 142 -2.33 -21.45 1.94
C ALA A 142 -0.82 -21.76 2.05
N LEU A 143 0.05 -20.85 1.58
CA LEU A 143 1.50 -20.99 1.71
C LEU A 143 1.92 -21.03 3.18
N HIS A 144 1.35 -20.14 4.00
CA HIS A 144 1.65 -20.01 5.42
C HIS A 144 1.19 -21.25 6.24
N VAL A 145 -0.07 -21.67 6.09
CA VAL A 145 -0.62 -22.84 6.77
C VAL A 145 0.15 -24.11 6.45
N GLN A 146 0.60 -24.25 5.20
CA GLN A 146 1.43 -25.36 4.75
C GLN A 146 2.94 -25.18 5.06
N LYS A 147 3.35 -24.09 5.73
CA LYS A 147 4.76 -23.75 6.07
C LYS A 147 5.69 -23.77 4.86
N LEU A 148 5.17 -23.49 3.67
CA LEU A 148 5.95 -23.46 2.44
C LEU A 148 6.85 -22.23 2.37
N ASP A 149 6.39 -21.12 2.88
CA ASP A 149 7.13 -19.88 3.09
C ASP A 149 8.42 -20.15 3.91
N LYS A 150 8.28 -20.81 5.08
CA LYS A 150 9.42 -21.21 5.92
C LYS A 150 10.32 -22.21 5.21
N LYS A 151 9.74 -23.19 4.51
CA LYS A 151 10.50 -24.20 3.78
C LYS A 151 11.38 -23.59 2.69
N ILE A 152 10.83 -22.66 1.91
CA ILE A 152 11.57 -21.93 0.86
C ILE A 152 12.71 -21.12 1.47
N ALA A 153 12.45 -20.43 2.59
CA ALA A 153 13.46 -19.65 3.28
C ALA A 153 14.62 -20.49 3.78
N ILE A 154 14.34 -21.60 4.49
CA ILE A 154 15.37 -22.53 4.98
C ILE A 154 16.17 -23.11 3.81
N TRP A 155 15.51 -23.51 2.73
CA TRP A 155 16.17 -24.06 1.56
C TRP A 155 17.17 -23.08 0.94
N ILE A 156 16.79 -21.81 0.73
CA ILE A 156 17.70 -20.80 0.15
C ILE A 156 18.86 -20.48 1.11
N ILE A 157 18.58 -20.37 2.42
CA ILE A 157 19.63 -20.14 3.41
C ILE A 157 20.61 -21.32 3.44
N SER A 158 20.14 -22.56 3.30
CA SER A 158 21.00 -23.75 3.28
C SER A 158 22.01 -23.77 2.11
N LEU A 159 21.67 -23.10 1.00
CA LEU A 159 22.58 -22.93 -0.13
C LEU A 159 23.80 -22.05 0.18
N SER A 160 23.77 -21.30 1.28
CA SER A 160 24.88 -20.41 1.69
C SER A 160 26.16 -21.15 2.13
N ARG A 161 26.08 -22.46 2.42
CA ARG A 161 27.22 -23.31 2.85
C ARG A 161 28.04 -22.64 3.95
N SER A 162 27.37 -22.10 4.98
CA SER A 162 28.00 -21.40 6.12
C SER A 162 28.62 -20.02 5.81
N ASN A 163 28.47 -19.49 4.61
CA ASN A 163 28.97 -18.17 4.26
C ASN A 163 27.96 -17.10 4.70
N LEU A 164 28.37 -16.23 5.63
CA LEU A 164 27.49 -15.21 6.21
C LEU A 164 26.99 -14.17 5.19
N LEU A 165 27.83 -13.77 4.22
CA LEU A 165 27.41 -12.85 3.15
C LEU A 165 26.27 -13.48 2.32
N VAL A 166 26.50 -14.73 1.86
CA VAL A 166 25.52 -15.43 1.02
C VAL A 166 24.22 -15.67 1.78
N ALA A 167 24.30 -16.03 3.07
CA ALA A 167 23.12 -16.17 3.93
C ALA A 167 22.36 -14.85 4.10
N SER A 168 23.07 -13.76 4.36
CA SER A 168 22.49 -12.42 4.56
C SER A 168 21.79 -11.92 3.30
N VAL A 169 22.44 -12.00 2.14
CA VAL A 169 21.86 -11.64 0.84
C VAL A 169 20.71 -12.59 0.48
N GLY A 170 20.88 -13.89 0.77
CA GLY A 170 19.86 -14.92 0.57
C GLY A 170 18.57 -14.62 1.34
N ILE A 171 18.67 -14.27 2.63
CA ILE A 171 17.49 -13.86 3.44
C ILE A 171 16.81 -12.65 2.81
N CYS A 172 17.55 -11.62 2.43
CA CYS A 172 16.99 -10.43 1.79
C CYS A 172 16.30 -10.78 0.46
N LEU A 173 16.91 -11.63 -0.35
CA LEU A 173 16.35 -12.08 -1.63
C LEU A 173 15.05 -12.87 -1.44
N VAL A 174 15.04 -13.82 -0.48
CA VAL A 174 13.82 -14.58 -0.14
C VAL A 174 12.73 -13.64 0.34
N THR A 175 13.08 -12.70 1.23
CA THR A 175 12.16 -11.69 1.73
C THR A 175 11.54 -10.91 0.56
N MET A 176 12.35 -10.44 -0.38
CA MET A 176 11.87 -9.73 -1.56
C MET A 176 10.93 -10.58 -2.40
N VAL A 177 11.31 -11.83 -2.71
CA VAL A 177 10.51 -12.72 -3.58
C VAL A 177 9.19 -13.12 -2.91
N LEU A 178 9.21 -13.46 -1.63
CA LEU A 178 7.98 -13.83 -0.89
C LEU A 178 7.06 -12.63 -0.72
N SER A 179 7.60 -11.44 -0.49
CA SER A 179 6.81 -10.22 -0.32
C SER A 179 6.09 -9.76 -1.60
N MET A 180 6.44 -10.31 -2.76
CA MET A 180 5.64 -10.13 -3.97
C MET A 180 4.24 -10.75 -3.86
N TRP A 181 4.06 -11.75 -2.98
CA TRP A 181 2.87 -12.60 -2.93
C TRP A 181 2.20 -12.61 -1.55
N ILE A 182 2.98 -12.33 -0.51
CA ILE A 182 2.56 -12.31 0.90
C ILE A 182 2.73 -10.87 1.39
N SER A 183 1.94 -10.45 2.39
CA SER A 183 2.08 -9.09 2.94
C SER A 183 3.50 -8.83 3.46
N ASN A 184 3.98 -7.61 3.27
CA ASN A 184 5.31 -7.17 3.72
C ASN A 184 5.51 -7.45 5.21
N THR A 185 4.48 -7.24 6.02
CA THR A 185 4.47 -7.48 7.46
C THR A 185 4.71 -8.94 7.79
N ALA A 186 3.91 -9.84 7.20
CA ALA A 186 4.02 -11.29 7.45
C ALA A 186 5.39 -11.81 6.99
N THR A 187 5.87 -11.34 5.84
CA THR A 187 7.18 -11.74 5.30
C THR A 187 8.31 -11.31 6.23
N ALA A 188 8.31 -10.06 6.70
CA ALA A 188 9.33 -9.57 7.62
C ALA A 188 9.29 -10.32 8.97
N ALA A 189 8.09 -10.52 9.53
CA ALA A 189 7.90 -11.25 10.79
C ALA A 189 8.39 -12.69 10.72
N MET A 190 8.18 -13.37 9.59
CA MET A 190 8.65 -14.75 9.36
C MET A 190 10.17 -14.83 9.17
N MET A 191 10.78 -13.85 8.48
CA MET A 191 12.23 -13.85 8.25
C MET A 191 13.03 -13.44 9.47
N LEU A 192 12.45 -12.67 10.40
CA LEU A 192 13.14 -12.19 11.59
C LEU A 192 13.67 -13.31 12.49
N PRO A 193 12.93 -14.38 12.85
CA PRO A 193 13.47 -15.47 13.66
C PRO A 193 14.67 -16.18 13.00
N LEU A 194 14.65 -16.34 11.68
CA LEU A 194 15.76 -16.94 10.93
C LEU A 194 17.01 -16.04 10.97
N ALA A 195 16.82 -14.74 10.81
CA ALA A 195 17.90 -13.77 10.94
C ALA A 195 18.46 -13.73 12.36
N VAL A 196 17.62 -13.74 13.39
CA VAL A 196 18.04 -13.77 14.81
C VAL A 196 18.82 -15.05 15.10
N GLY A 197 18.42 -16.20 14.53
CA GLY A 197 19.17 -17.46 14.67
C GLY A 197 20.59 -17.39 14.08
N ILE A 198 20.79 -16.67 12.97
CA ILE A 198 22.12 -16.40 12.41
C ILE A 198 22.88 -15.39 13.30
N LEU A 199 22.22 -14.30 13.67
CA LEU A 199 22.82 -13.22 14.44
C LEU A 199 23.22 -13.63 15.86
N SER A 200 22.55 -14.62 16.45
CA SER A 200 22.89 -15.16 17.79
C SER A 200 24.28 -15.81 17.86
N GLN A 201 24.87 -16.14 16.70
CA GLN A 201 26.21 -16.71 16.60
C GLN A 201 27.33 -15.64 16.50
N LEU A 202 26.94 -14.35 16.45
CA LEU A 202 27.84 -13.21 16.27
C LEU A 202 27.93 -12.37 17.56
N ASP A 203 29.04 -11.64 17.70
CA ASP A 203 29.24 -10.69 18.80
C ASP A 203 28.45 -9.39 18.51
N ARG A 204 27.51 -9.06 19.38
CA ARG A 204 26.61 -7.90 19.22
C ARG A 204 27.33 -6.56 19.10
N GLU A 205 28.43 -6.38 19.82
CA GLU A 205 29.17 -5.11 19.83
C GLU A 205 30.13 -5.00 18.66
N LYS A 206 30.88 -6.06 18.39
CA LYS A 206 31.88 -6.11 17.31
C LYS A 206 31.26 -6.17 15.91
N ASP A 207 30.16 -6.91 15.78
CA ASP A 207 29.49 -7.15 14.50
C ASP A 207 28.22 -6.31 14.32
N ARG A 208 28.06 -5.20 15.07
CA ARG A 208 26.88 -4.35 15.02
C ARG A 208 26.46 -3.95 13.61
N GLY A 209 27.42 -3.68 12.72
CA GLY A 209 27.15 -3.35 11.32
C GLY A 209 26.43 -4.49 10.59
N THR A 210 26.78 -5.73 10.89
CA THR A 210 26.15 -6.94 10.31
C THR A 210 24.71 -7.12 10.83
N PHE A 211 24.48 -6.86 12.13
CA PHE A 211 23.13 -6.87 12.69
C PHE A 211 22.22 -5.88 11.97
N VAL A 212 22.66 -4.63 11.85
CA VAL A 212 21.87 -3.58 11.20
C VAL A 212 21.65 -3.88 9.72
N PHE A 213 22.69 -4.37 9.01
CA PHE A 213 22.60 -4.76 7.60
C PHE A 213 21.52 -5.82 7.36
N ILE A 214 21.51 -6.91 8.13
CA ILE A 214 20.58 -8.02 7.95
C ILE A 214 19.15 -7.58 8.30
N LEU A 215 18.98 -6.93 9.43
CA LEU A 215 17.66 -6.55 9.93
C LEU A 215 16.99 -5.48 9.03
N LEU A 216 17.72 -4.40 8.69
CA LEU A 216 17.20 -3.41 7.73
C LEU A 216 17.07 -3.99 6.33
N GLY A 217 17.98 -4.90 5.95
CA GLY A 217 17.89 -5.66 4.71
C GLY A 217 16.55 -6.39 4.59
N ILE A 218 16.08 -7.06 5.64
CA ILE A 218 14.77 -7.74 5.69
C ILE A 218 13.63 -6.72 5.54
N ALA A 219 13.63 -5.66 6.37
CA ALA A 219 12.54 -4.69 6.37
C ALA A 219 12.38 -4.01 5.00
N TYR A 220 13.48 -3.57 4.42
CA TYR A 220 13.49 -2.86 3.14
C TYR A 220 13.25 -3.81 1.96
N SER A 221 13.77 -5.04 2.02
CA SER A 221 13.47 -6.07 1.01
C SER A 221 12.00 -6.47 1.01
N ALA A 222 11.34 -6.49 2.17
CA ALA A 222 9.90 -6.72 2.24
C ALA A 222 9.11 -5.62 1.56
N SER A 223 9.42 -4.35 1.83
CA SER A 223 8.73 -3.20 1.21
C SER A 223 8.99 -3.14 -0.30
N ILE A 224 10.24 -3.35 -0.75
CA ILE A 224 10.62 -3.34 -2.17
C ILE A 224 10.02 -4.54 -2.90
N GLY A 225 10.03 -5.72 -2.30
CA GLY A 225 9.43 -6.93 -2.88
C GLY A 225 7.95 -6.76 -3.17
N GLY A 226 7.23 -6.09 -2.27
CA GLY A 226 5.83 -5.75 -2.46
C GLY A 226 5.52 -4.98 -3.75
N LEU A 227 6.49 -4.26 -4.35
CA LEU A 227 6.30 -3.52 -5.61
C LEU A 227 6.10 -4.45 -6.82
N GLY A 228 6.61 -5.69 -6.76
CA GLY A 228 6.71 -6.58 -7.93
C GLY A 228 5.38 -7.03 -8.52
N THR A 229 4.30 -7.12 -7.72
CA THR A 229 2.97 -7.55 -8.18
C THR A 229 1.87 -6.65 -7.65
N ILE A 230 0.67 -6.76 -8.23
CA ILE A 230 -0.52 -6.04 -7.73
C ILE A 230 -0.82 -6.42 -6.28
N VAL A 231 -0.75 -7.70 -5.94
CA VAL A 231 -1.14 -8.21 -4.61
C VAL A 231 -0.05 -8.04 -3.55
N GLY A 232 1.18 -7.74 -3.94
CA GLY A 232 2.30 -7.57 -3.01
C GLY A 232 2.18 -6.34 -2.11
N SER A 233 1.53 -5.27 -2.59
CA SER A 233 1.30 -4.05 -1.78
C SER A 233 -0.01 -3.38 -2.17
N PRO A 234 -0.84 -2.95 -1.19
CA PRO A 234 -2.11 -2.28 -1.47
C PRO A 234 -2.02 -1.03 -2.38
N PRO A 235 -1.04 -0.14 -2.23
CA PRO A 235 -0.85 0.99 -3.15
C PRO A 235 -0.79 0.61 -4.62
N ASN A 236 -0.19 -0.55 -4.94
CA ASN A 236 -0.08 -1.05 -6.30
C ASN A 236 -1.45 -1.28 -6.92
N GLY A 237 -2.33 -1.95 -6.19
CA GLY A 237 -3.66 -2.26 -6.67
C GLY A 237 -4.54 -1.03 -6.85
N ILE A 238 -4.40 -0.03 -5.97
CA ILE A 238 -5.10 1.24 -6.10
C ILE A 238 -4.67 1.94 -7.39
N ALA A 239 -3.36 2.01 -7.65
CA ALA A 239 -2.82 2.60 -8.87
C ALA A 239 -3.20 1.78 -10.12
N ALA A 240 -3.06 0.45 -10.07
CA ALA A 240 -3.44 -0.44 -11.16
C ALA A 240 -4.92 -0.32 -11.52
N GLN A 241 -5.80 -0.21 -10.53
CA GLN A 241 -7.23 -0.01 -10.73
C GLN A 241 -7.55 1.33 -11.40
N GLU A 242 -6.96 2.42 -10.96
CA GLU A 242 -7.17 3.75 -11.57
C GLU A 242 -6.71 3.78 -13.03
N LEU A 243 -5.63 3.06 -13.33
CA LEU A 243 -5.08 2.92 -14.69
C LEU A 243 -5.71 1.78 -15.50
N LYS A 244 -6.60 0.98 -14.92
CA LYS A 244 -7.18 -0.23 -15.52
C LYS A 244 -6.11 -1.23 -16.01
N MET A 245 -5.02 -1.35 -15.26
CA MET A 245 -3.96 -2.31 -15.52
C MET A 245 -4.34 -3.69 -14.99
N ASP A 246 -4.07 -4.72 -15.80
CA ASP A 246 -4.12 -6.12 -15.36
C ASP A 246 -2.82 -6.52 -14.65
N PHE A 247 -2.81 -7.69 -14.03
CA PHE A 247 -1.69 -8.21 -13.25
C PHE A 247 -0.37 -8.21 -14.07
N ALA A 248 -0.41 -8.69 -15.30
CA ALA A 248 0.75 -8.72 -16.18
C ALA A 248 1.26 -7.32 -16.58
N SER A 249 0.34 -6.37 -16.77
CA SER A 249 0.69 -4.98 -17.08
C SER A 249 1.36 -4.28 -15.91
N TRP A 250 0.89 -4.53 -14.67
CA TRP A 250 1.57 -4.03 -13.48
C TRP A 250 2.97 -4.61 -13.35
N MET A 251 3.15 -5.91 -13.52
CA MET A 251 4.48 -6.54 -13.42
C MET A 251 5.51 -5.93 -14.37
N LYS A 252 5.08 -5.47 -15.56
CA LYS A 252 6.00 -4.78 -16.51
C LYS A 252 6.58 -3.48 -15.96
N VAL A 253 5.88 -2.84 -15.02
CA VAL A 253 6.33 -1.59 -14.39
C VAL A 253 6.94 -1.86 -13.01
N GLY A 254 6.26 -2.61 -12.16
CA GLY A 254 6.68 -2.83 -10.78
C GLY A 254 7.91 -3.72 -10.64
N LEU A 255 8.00 -4.79 -11.45
CA LEU A 255 9.11 -5.73 -11.37
C LEU A 255 10.47 -5.09 -11.71
N PRO A 256 10.62 -4.29 -12.79
CA PRO A 256 11.89 -3.60 -13.05
C PRO A 256 12.29 -2.63 -11.93
N VAL A 257 11.35 -1.86 -11.40
CA VAL A 257 11.62 -0.94 -10.27
C VAL A 257 12.11 -1.73 -9.06
N MET A 258 11.44 -2.83 -8.71
CA MET A 258 11.85 -3.74 -7.64
C MET A 258 13.28 -4.27 -7.86
N LEU A 259 13.57 -4.75 -9.07
CA LEU A 259 14.89 -5.32 -9.42
C LEU A 259 16.01 -4.27 -9.42
N ILE A 260 15.70 -3.00 -9.67
CA ILE A 260 16.66 -1.89 -9.58
C ILE A 260 16.87 -1.48 -8.12
N LEU A 261 15.78 -1.29 -7.36
CA LEU A 261 15.87 -0.82 -5.97
C LEU A 261 16.51 -1.86 -5.03
N PHE A 262 16.27 -3.15 -5.25
CA PHE A 262 16.79 -4.20 -4.37
C PHE A 262 18.33 -4.19 -4.26
N PRO A 263 19.12 -4.29 -5.35
CA PRO A 263 20.57 -4.24 -5.23
C PRO A 263 21.07 -2.87 -4.73
N LEU A 264 20.44 -1.76 -5.12
CA LEU A 264 20.80 -0.45 -4.62
C LEU A 264 20.59 -0.35 -3.10
N THR A 265 19.56 -0.99 -2.57
CA THR A 265 19.32 -1.09 -1.13
C THR A 265 20.43 -1.85 -0.42
N LEU A 266 20.80 -3.04 -0.90
CA LEU A 266 21.86 -3.83 -0.30
C LEU A 266 23.21 -3.11 -0.37
N ILE A 267 23.52 -2.46 -1.50
CA ILE A 267 24.74 -1.66 -1.66
C ILE A 267 24.74 -0.48 -0.67
N THR A 268 23.63 0.23 -0.55
CA THR A 268 23.49 1.35 0.39
C THR A 268 23.71 0.91 1.83
N LEU A 269 23.07 -0.17 2.25
CA LEU A 269 23.24 -0.73 3.59
C LEU A 269 24.69 -1.19 3.82
N TYR A 270 25.32 -1.83 2.82
CA TYR A 270 26.71 -2.26 2.90
C TYR A 270 27.67 -1.08 3.08
N LEU A 271 27.54 -0.04 2.28
CA LEU A 271 28.39 1.14 2.34
C LEU A 271 28.26 1.93 3.64
N ILE A 272 27.02 2.01 4.18
CA ILE A 272 26.74 2.77 5.41
C ILE A 272 27.20 2.02 6.66
N PHE A 273 26.90 0.71 6.77
CA PHE A 273 27.11 -0.05 7.99
C PHE A 273 28.33 -0.93 7.99
N LYS A 274 28.97 -1.15 6.83
CA LYS A 274 30.22 -1.90 6.67
C LYS A 274 30.18 -3.23 7.42
N PRO A 275 29.23 -4.14 7.10
CA PRO A 275 29.07 -5.40 7.80
C PRO A 275 30.33 -6.27 7.68
N ASN A 276 30.62 -7.02 8.74
CA ASN A 276 31.71 -7.98 8.75
C ASN A 276 31.18 -9.38 8.40
N PHE A 277 31.56 -9.91 7.24
CA PHE A 277 31.13 -11.21 6.73
C PHE A 277 32.15 -12.31 6.87
N SER A 278 33.24 -12.10 7.65
CA SER A 278 34.33 -13.08 7.81
C SER A 278 33.90 -14.32 8.60
N HIS A 279 32.83 -14.22 9.37
CA HIS A 279 32.37 -15.31 10.22
C HIS A 279 31.72 -16.44 9.42
N LYS A 280 31.98 -17.68 9.84
CA LYS A 280 31.23 -18.85 9.40
C LYS A 280 30.06 -19.08 10.33
N ILE A 281 28.89 -19.36 9.77
CA ILE A 281 27.67 -19.63 10.51
C ILE A 281 27.27 -21.10 10.41
N GLN A 282 26.63 -21.60 11.44
CA GLN A 282 25.96 -22.90 11.40
C GLN A 282 24.47 -22.66 11.08
N ILE A 283 23.94 -23.40 10.12
CA ILE A 283 22.54 -23.30 9.73
C ILE A 283 21.85 -24.53 10.28
N GLU A 284 21.01 -24.33 11.29
CA GLU A 284 20.12 -25.38 11.76
C GLU A 284 19.03 -25.57 10.69
N SER A 285 19.04 -26.70 10.01
CA SER A 285 18.04 -27.05 9.03
C SER A 285 16.90 -27.84 9.72
N GLU A 286 15.76 -27.19 9.94
CA GLU A 286 14.54 -27.92 10.27
C GLU A 286 14.03 -28.61 9.00
N GLU A 287 14.01 -29.93 8.98
CA GLU A 287 13.46 -30.67 7.86
C GLU A 287 11.94 -30.58 7.84
N ILE A 288 11.40 -29.82 6.90
CA ILE A 288 9.96 -29.76 6.65
C ILE A 288 9.64 -30.78 5.54
N PRO A 289 8.98 -31.93 5.85
CA PRO A 289 8.75 -33.01 4.88
C PRO A 289 7.78 -32.56 3.78
N TRP A 290 7.90 -33.16 2.59
CA TRP A 290 6.91 -32.98 1.53
C TRP A 290 5.64 -33.77 1.85
N THR A 291 4.47 -33.08 1.80
CA THR A 291 3.16 -33.69 1.91
C THR A 291 2.35 -33.42 0.65
N GLN A 292 1.33 -34.21 0.40
CA GLN A 292 0.41 -34.00 -0.73
C GLN A 292 -0.18 -32.60 -0.73
N LYS A 293 -0.59 -32.09 0.44
CA LYS A 293 -1.14 -30.72 0.57
C LYS A 293 -0.12 -29.65 0.18
N ARG A 294 1.16 -29.81 0.54
CA ARG A 294 2.22 -28.87 0.14
C ARG A 294 2.44 -28.86 -1.35
N ILE A 295 2.46 -30.04 -1.98
CA ILE A 295 2.61 -30.15 -3.45
C ILE A 295 1.40 -29.49 -4.13
N LEU A 296 0.16 -29.81 -3.68
CA LEU A 296 -1.06 -29.21 -4.22
C LEU A 296 -1.06 -27.68 -4.06
N THR A 297 -0.56 -27.17 -2.93
CA THR A 297 -0.44 -25.71 -2.71
C THR A 297 0.47 -25.07 -3.75
N ILE A 298 1.62 -25.68 -4.03
CA ILE A 298 2.53 -25.18 -5.08
C ILE A 298 1.86 -25.27 -6.45
N CYS A 299 1.17 -26.36 -6.76
CA CYS A 299 0.45 -26.48 -8.03
C CYS A 299 -0.61 -25.39 -8.19
N VAL A 300 -1.45 -25.15 -7.17
CA VAL A 300 -2.46 -24.06 -7.19
C VAL A 300 -1.79 -22.72 -7.36
N PHE A 301 -0.71 -22.44 -6.62
CA PHE A 301 0.03 -21.19 -6.72
C PHE A 301 0.58 -20.96 -8.13
N VAL A 302 1.28 -21.95 -8.69
CA VAL A 302 1.87 -21.86 -10.04
C VAL A 302 0.79 -21.69 -11.10
N VAL A 303 -0.31 -22.46 -11.03
CA VAL A 303 -1.44 -22.35 -11.96
C VAL A 303 -2.08 -20.97 -11.88
N THR A 304 -2.28 -20.44 -10.67
CA THR A 304 -2.86 -19.10 -10.47
C THR A 304 -1.94 -18.00 -11.01
N ALA A 305 -0.65 -18.04 -10.69
CA ALA A 305 0.32 -17.09 -11.21
C ALA A 305 0.41 -17.13 -12.75
N PHE A 306 0.42 -18.34 -13.32
CA PHE A 306 0.35 -18.54 -14.77
C PHE A 306 -0.92 -17.94 -15.37
N ALA A 307 -2.08 -18.20 -14.76
CA ALA A 307 -3.37 -17.68 -15.23
C ALA A 307 -3.41 -16.14 -15.19
N TRP A 308 -2.86 -15.50 -14.19
CA TRP A 308 -2.74 -14.04 -14.10
C TRP A 308 -1.84 -13.47 -15.20
N ILE A 309 -0.67 -14.08 -15.44
CA ILE A 309 0.28 -13.61 -16.47
C ILE A 309 -0.29 -13.78 -17.88
N PHE A 310 -1.02 -14.85 -18.13
CA PHE A 310 -1.53 -15.22 -19.45
C PHE A 310 -3.04 -15.01 -19.61
N ALA A 311 -3.68 -14.22 -18.73
CA ALA A 311 -5.13 -14.01 -18.70
C ALA A 311 -5.73 -13.66 -20.08
N LYS A 312 -5.08 -12.76 -20.84
CA LYS A 312 -5.53 -12.38 -22.20
C LYS A 312 -5.50 -13.55 -23.18
N LYS A 313 -4.45 -14.41 -23.14
CA LYS A 313 -4.36 -15.60 -24.02
C LYS A 313 -5.38 -16.65 -23.62
N LEU A 314 -5.57 -16.87 -22.33
CA LEU A 314 -6.56 -17.79 -21.80
C LEU A 314 -7.99 -17.37 -22.17
N SER A 315 -8.28 -16.06 -22.13
CA SER A 315 -9.58 -15.53 -22.58
C SER A 315 -9.87 -15.88 -24.04
N ALA A 316 -8.85 -15.79 -24.91
CA ALA A 316 -9.01 -16.16 -26.31
C ALA A 316 -9.22 -17.67 -26.53
N ILE A 317 -8.58 -18.52 -25.71
CA ILE A 317 -8.70 -19.98 -25.78
C ILE A 317 -10.06 -20.44 -25.27
N PHE A 318 -10.52 -19.93 -24.12
CA PHE A 318 -11.74 -20.40 -23.46
C PHE A 318 -13.02 -19.75 -24.00
N GLY A 319 -12.92 -18.65 -24.77
CA GLY A 319 -14.08 -17.95 -25.33
C GLY A 319 -14.87 -17.12 -24.31
N PHE A 320 -14.37 -16.95 -23.10
CA PHE A 320 -14.92 -16.03 -22.08
C PHE A 320 -13.80 -15.20 -21.45
N LYS A 321 -14.16 -14.05 -20.85
CA LYS A 321 -13.18 -13.15 -20.26
C LYS A 321 -12.59 -13.77 -18.98
N VAL A 322 -11.31 -14.11 -19.04
CA VAL A 322 -10.50 -14.47 -17.88
C VAL A 322 -9.86 -13.19 -17.37
N ASP A 323 -10.31 -12.69 -16.22
CA ASP A 323 -9.71 -11.53 -15.56
C ASP A 323 -9.11 -11.91 -14.22
N ASP A 324 -8.33 -10.98 -13.65
CA ASP A 324 -7.54 -11.23 -12.43
C ASP A 324 -8.43 -11.63 -11.25
N ALA A 325 -9.63 -11.06 -11.13
CA ALA A 325 -10.55 -11.37 -10.04
C ALA A 325 -11.15 -12.77 -10.17
N LEU A 326 -11.50 -13.19 -11.39
CA LEU A 326 -11.99 -14.56 -11.64
C LEU A 326 -10.93 -15.60 -11.26
N VAL A 327 -9.68 -15.38 -11.68
CA VAL A 327 -8.54 -16.26 -11.34
C VAL A 327 -8.33 -16.31 -9.83
N ALA A 328 -8.34 -15.17 -9.17
CA ALA A 328 -8.16 -15.03 -7.73
C ALA A 328 -9.24 -15.76 -6.93
N LEU A 329 -10.51 -15.53 -7.26
CA LEU A 329 -11.65 -16.22 -6.64
C LEU A 329 -11.63 -17.72 -6.87
N SER A 330 -11.30 -18.16 -8.09
CA SER A 330 -11.17 -19.59 -8.41
C SER A 330 -10.09 -20.23 -7.55
N ALA A 331 -8.95 -19.59 -7.37
CA ALA A 331 -7.88 -20.07 -6.49
C ALA A 331 -8.35 -20.20 -5.05
N ALA A 332 -9.02 -19.19 -4.49
CA ALA A 332 -9.54 -19.23 -3.13
C ALA A 332 -10.56 -20.37 -2.92
N VAL A 333 -11.48 -20.55 -3.88
CA VAL A 333 -12.45 -21.66 -3.85
C VAL A 333 -11.75 -23.01 -3.89
N VAL A 334 -10.81 -23.19 -4.81
CA VAL A 334 -10.04 -24.46 -4.94
C VAL A 334 -9.28 -24.77 -3.65
N ILE A 335 -8.56 -23.79 -3.06
CA ILE A 335 -7.79 -23.97 -1.82
C ILE A 335 -8.65 -24.56 -0.70
N VAL A 336 -9.85 -24.03 -0.51
CA VAL A 336 -10.77 -24.51 0.55
C VAL A 336 -11.38 -25.86 0.18
N THR A 337 -11.83 -26.02 -1.06
CA THR A 337 -12.53 -27.22 -1.52
C THR A 337 -11.65 -28.46 -1.46
N ILE A 338 -10.37 -28.37 -1.82
CA ILE A 338 -9.42 -29.49 -1.76
C ILE A 338 -8.73 -29.62 -0.40
N GLY A 339 -9.09 -28.79 0.57
CA GLY A 339 -8.63 -28.88 1.96
C GLY A 339 -7.17 -28.51 2.20
N ILE A 340 -6.60 -27.62 1.38
CA ILE A 340 -5.26 -27.05 1.60
C ILE A 340 -5.26 -26.13 2.82
N ALA A 341 -6.24 -25.24 2.91
CA ALA A 341 -6.52 -24.38 4.05
C ALA A 341 -8.03 -24.37 4.32
N THR A 342 -8.42 -24.09 5.55
CA THR A 342 -9.84 -23.90 5.90
C THR A 342 -10.28 -22.47 5.62
N TRP A 343 -11.59 -22.24 5.53
CA TRP A 343 -12.13 -20.88 5.48
C TRP A 343 -11.65 -20.02 6.67
N LYS A 344 -11.56 -20.63 7.84
CA LYS A 344 -11.07 -19.95 9.05
C LYS A 344 -9.64 -19.46 8.88
N ASP A 345 -8.76 -20.32 8.36
CA ASP A 345 -7.36 -19.94 8.09
C ASP A 345 -7.28 -18.76 7.12
N ILE A 346 -8.08 -18.76 6.06
CA ILE A 346 -8.10 -17.63 5.08
C ILE A 346 -8.65 -16.38 5.76
N ALA A 347 -9.77 -16.49 6.49
CA ALA A 347 -10.42 -15.34 7.11
C ALA A 347 -9.53 -14.65 8.17
N GLU A 348 -8.79 -15.42 8.96
CA GLU A 348 -7.87 -14.92 9.98
C GLU A 348 -6.60 -14.28 9.38
N ASN A 349 -6.15 -14.75 8.22
CA ASN A 349 -4.97 -14.23 7.53
C ASN A 349 -5.29 -13.17 6.46
N THR A 350 -6.56 -12.85 6.24
CA THR A 350 -7.00 -11.79 5.31
C THR A 350 -7.00 -10.44 6.01
N ASP A 351 -6.31 -9.47 5.42
CA ASP A 351 -6.39 -8.08 5.87
C ASP A 351 -7.68 -7.43 5.34
N TRP A 352 -8.79 -7.66 6.06
CA TRP A 352 -10.09 -7.10 5.73
C TRP A 352 -10.08 -5.58 5.72
N GLY A 353 -9.23 -4.96 6.57
CA GLY A 353 -9.07 -3.52 6.63
C GLY A 353 -8.63 -2.94 5.30
N VAL A 354 -7.66 -3.58 4.67
CA VAL A 354 -7.17 -3.21 3.33
C VAL A 354 -8.28 -3.34 2.28
N LEU A 355 -9.06 -4.41 2.28
CA LEU A 355 -10.15 -4.60 1.31
C LEU A 355 -11.21 -3.50 1.43
N TYR A 356 -11.62 -3.14 2.63
CA TYR A 356 -12.55 -2.03 2.87
C TYR A 356 -11.94 -0.67 2.52
N LEU A 357 -10.66 -0.47 2.80
CA LEU A 357 -9.96 0.78 2.44
C LEU A 357 -9.94 0.99 0.93
N PHE A 358 -9.73 -0.07 0.15
CA PHE A 358 -9.87 -0.05 -1.30
C PHE A 358 -11.26 0.42 -1.73
N GLY A 359 -12.29 -0.20 -1.18
CA GLY A 359 -13.68 0.17 -1.47
C GLY A 359 -13.96 1.65 -1.17
N GLY A 360 -13.49 2.14 -0.02
CA GLY A 360 -13.61 3.54 0.37
C GLY A 360 -12.85 4.50 -0.55
N GLY A 361 -11.62 4.17 -0.94
CA GLY A 361 -10.83 4.96 -1.90
C GLY A 361 -11.51 5.07 -3.26
N LEU A 362 -12.04 3.96 -3.77
CA LEU A 362 -12.80 3.94 -5.02
C LEU A 362 -14.13 4.70 -4.92
N ALA A 363 -14.83 4.60 -3.78
CA ALA A 363 -16.01 5.38 -3.51
C ALA A 363 -15.70 6.89 -3.51
N LEU A 364 -14.62 7.29 -2.81
CA LEU A 364 -14.15 8.68 -2.80
C LEU A 364 -13.83 9.17 -4.22
N SER A 365 -13.07 8.39 -5.00
CA SER A 365 -12.75 8.71 -6.40
C SER A 365 -14.03 8.95 -7.22
N THR A 366 -15.02 8.07 -7.09
CA THR A 366 -16.30 8.18 -7.80
C THR A 366 -17.07 9.44 -7.38
N ILE A 367 -17.13 9.73 -6.08
CA ILE A 367 -17.80 10.91 -5.54
C ILE A 367 -17.14 12.20 -6.03
N LEU A 368 -15.80 12.27 -5.96
CA LEU A 368 -15.04 13.44 -6.40
C LEU A 368 -15.16 13.69 -7.92
N LYS A 369 -15.12 12.63 -8.73
CA LYS A 369 -15.31 12.73 -10.18
C LYS A 369 -16.72 13.21 -10.55
N ASN A 370 -17.74 12.62 -9.95
CA ASN A 370 -19.12 12.93 -10.27
C ASN A 370 -19.60 14.29 -9.70
N SER A 371 -18.97 14.78 -8.64
CA SER A 371 -19.23 16.13 -8.11
C SER A 371 -18.41 17.23 -8.79
N ASP A 372 -17.54 16.89 -9.75
CA ASP A 372 -16.53 17.74 -10.37
C ASP A 372 -15.46 18.33 -9.39
N ALA A 373 -15.47 17.89 -8.13
CA ALA A 373 -14.49 18.34 -7.13
C ALA A 373 -13.05 18.00 -7.55
N SER A 374 -12.84 16.82 -8.14
CA SER A 374 -11.51 16.42 -8.64
C SER A 374 -11.03 17.28 -9.81
N LEU A 375 -11.95 17.69 -10.71
CA LEU A 375 -11.62 18.58 -11.84
C LEU A 375 -11.16 19.95 -11.34
N ILE A 376 -11.90 20.52 -10.40
CA ILE A 376 -11.57 21.82 -9.81
C ILE A 376 -10.23 21.76 -9.06
N LEU A 377 -10.00 20.70 -8.29
CA LEU A 377 -8.73 20.49 -7.60
C LEU A 377 -7.56 20.40 -8.61
N GLY A 378 -7.77 19.67 -9.71
CA GLY A 378 -6.77 19.58 -10.78
C GLY A 378 -6.44 20.95 -11.40
N GLN A 379 -7.43 21.78 -11.65
CA GLN A 379 -7.23 23.16 -12.15
C GLN A 379 -6.47 24.04 -11.15
N MET A 380 -6.82 23.97 -9.86
CA MET A 380 -6.14 24.73 -8.80
C MET A 380 -4.66 24.36 -8.71
N VAL A 381 -4.35 23.06 -8.72
CA VAL A 381 -2.97 22.57 -8.70
C VAL A 381 -2.25 22.88 -10.00
N GLY A 382 -2.91 22.75 -11.16
CA GLY A 382 -2.36 23.13 -12.46
C GLY A 382 -1.92 24.60 -12.52
N ASN A 383 -2.73 25.50 -11.98
CA ASN A 383 -2.38 26.92 -11.90
C ASN A 383 -1.16 27.19 -11.00
N ILE A 384 -0.95 26.38 -9.95
CA ILE A 384 0.23 26.52 -9.07
C ILE A 384 1.50 25.98 -9.76
N ILE A 385 1.39 24.84 -10.45
CA ILE A 385 2.52 24.21 -11.13
C ILE A 385 2.97 25.05 -12.37
N GLY A 386 2.01 25.66 -13.07
CA GLY A 386 2.29 26.48 -14.24
C GLY A 386 3.02 25.72 -15.35
N ASP A 387 3.98 26.39 -16.00
CA ASP A 387 4.78 25.84 -17.10
C ASP A 387 6.05 25.09 -16.64
N ALA A 388 6.04 24.52 -15.43
CA ALA A 388 7.20 23.79 -14.92
C ALA A 388 7.55 22.59 -15.83
N PRO A 389 8.85 22.35 -16.14
CA PRO A 389 9.27 21.19 -16.91
C PRO A 389 8.72 19.88 -16.29
N MET A 390 8.18 19.01 -17.13
CA MET A 390 7.54 17.76 -16.69
C MET A 390 8.43 16.89 -15.78
N VAL A 391 9.74 16.84 -16.07
CA VAL A 391 10.73 16.14 -15.24
C VAL A 391 10.77 16.70 -13.81
N VAL A 392 10.63 18.00 -13.65
CA VAL A 392 10.61 18.67 -12.33
C VAL A 392 9.32 18.29 -11.59
N VAL A 393 8.17 18.33 -12.26
CA VAL A 393 6.88 17.92 -11.69
C VAL A 393 6.95 16.48 -11.20
N VAL A 394 7.47 15.57 -12.00
CA VAL A 394 7.67 14.15 -11.70
C VAL A 394 8.53 13.95 -10.46
N LEU A 395 9.68 14.61 -10.37
CA LEU A 395 10.59 14.46 -9.22
C LEU A 395 10.00 15.08 -7.95
N VAL A 396 9.31 16.21 -8.05
CA VAL A 396 8.64 16.85 -6.92
C VAL A 396 7.50 15.98 -6.40
N VAL A 397 6.69 15.41 -7.27
CA VAL A 397 5.60 14.50 -6.87
C VAL A 397 6.17 13.21 -6.26
N ALA A 398 7.25 12.65 -6.82
CA ALA A 398 7.92 11.50 -6.23
C ALA A 398 8.49 11.81 -4.84
N ALA A 399 9.13 12.96 -4.67
CA ALA A 399 9.62 13.42 -3.38
C ALA A 399 8.45 13.62 -2.38
N PHE A 400 7.40 14.28 -2.83
CA PHE A 400 6.21 14.52 -2.00
C PHE A 400 5.63 13.21 -1.44
N ILE A 401 5.34 12.22 -2.30
CA ILE A 401 4.73 10.98 -1.82
C ILE A 401 5.68 10.17 -0.94
N ILE A 402 6.96 10.05 -1.31
CA ILE A 402 7.95 9.26 -0.58
C ILE A 402 8.19 9.84 0.82
N PHE A 403 8.26 11.16 0.97
CA PHE A 403 8.39 11.77 2.29
C PHE A 403 7.09 11.80 3.07
N LEU A 404 5.94 11.96 2.42
CA LEU A 404 4.64 11.92 3.08
C LEU A 404 4.38 10.54 3.71
N THR A 405 4.67 9.47 2.98
CA THR A 405 4.42 8.09 3.44
C THR A 405 5.30 7.66 4.61
N GLU A 406 6.35 8.40 4.94
CA GLU A 406 7.12 8.18 6.16
C GLU A 406 6.33 8.47 7.45
N PHE A 407 5.35 9.37 7.36
CA PHE A 407 4.55 9.84 8.50
C PHE A 407 3.11 9.34 8.46
N THR A 408 2.70 8.67 7.38
CA THR A 408 1.31 8.27 7.12
C THR A 408 1.26 6.84 6.59
N SER A 409 0.09 6.20 6.69
CA SER A 409 -0.13 4.88 6.10
C SER A 409 0.07 4.89 4.58
N ASN A 410 0.91 4.00 4.06
CA ASN A 410 1.16 3.83 2.61
C ASN A 410 -0.16 3.64 1.84
N THR A 411 -1.04 2.78 2.37
CA THR A 411 -2.31 2.45 1.74
C THR A 411 -3.29 3.61 1.76
N ALA A 412 -3.39 4.31 2.90
CA ALA A 412 -4.25 5.49 3.02
C ALA A 412 -3.77 6.63 2.11
N SER A 413 -2.46 6.87 2.04
CA SER A 413 -1.85 7.86 1.15
C SER A 413 -2.16 7.56 -0.32
N ALA A 414 -2.00 6.30 -0.75
CA ALA A 414 -2.33 5.90 -2.11
C ALA A 414 -3.84 6.02 -2.39
N ALA A 415 -4.71 5.57 -1.47
CA ALA A 415 -6.16 5.63 -1.63
C ALA A 415 -6.68 7.07 -1.79
N LEU A 416 -6.05 8.02 -1.09
CA LEU A 416 -6.38 9.44 -1.19
C LEU A 416 -5.81 10.07 -2.46
N LEU A 417 -4.51 9.86 -2.72
CA LEU A 417 -3.76 10.66 -3.68
C LEU A 417 -3.81 10.12 -5.11
N VAL A 418 -3.93 8.81 -5.31
CA VAL A 418 -4.01 8.23 -6.66
C VAL A 418 -5.14 8.86 -7.50
N PRO A 419 -6.41 8.89 -7.05
CA PRO A 419 -7.48 9.50 -7.84
C PRO A 419 -7.32 11.02 -8.01
N VAL A 420 -6.75 11.69 -7.01
CA VAL A 420 -6.46 13.12 -7.06
C VAL A 420 -5.41 13.42 -8.12
N PHE A 421 -4.27 12.72 -8.09
CA PHE A 421 -3.19 12.93 -9.05
C PHE A 421 -3.52 12.42 -10.45
N ALA A 422 -4.41 11.44 -10.60
CA ALA A 422 -4.96 11.08 -11.90
C ALA A 422 -5.69 12.26 -12.56
N THR A 423 -6.45 13.03 -11.78
CA THR A 423 -7.18 14.21 -12.29
C THR A 423 -6.25 15.40 -12.52
N ILE A 424 -5.27 15.61 -11.64
CA ILE A 424 -4.22 16.63 -11.82
C ILE A 424 -3.46 16.38 -13.13
N ALA A 425 -3.08 15.13 -13.41
CA ALA A 425 -2.40 14.77 -14.65
C ALA A 425 -3.21 15.20 -15.90
N VAL A 426 -4.51 14.92 -15.90
CA VAL A 426 -5.42 15.32 -16.98
C VAL A 426 -5.44 16.86 -17.12
N SER A 427 -5.50 17.59 -16.02
CA SER A 427 -5.52 19.07 -16.03
C SER A 427 -4.21 19.68 -16.52
N LEU A 428 -3.08 18.97 -16.33
CA LEU A 428 -1.75 19.39 -16.81
C LEU A 428 -1.44 18.88 -18.22
N ASN A 429 -2.37 18.19 -18.90
CA ASN A 429 -2.13 17.49 -20.17
C ASN A 429 -0.97 16.48 -20.11
N ILE A 430 -0.74 15.85 -18.94
CA ILE A 430 0.25 14.82 -18.73
C ILE A 430 -0.44 13.44 -18.79
N PRO A 431 0.18 12.38 -19.36
CA PRO A 431 -0.34 11.03 -19.25
C PRO A 431 -0.58 10.67 -17.79
N LYS A 432 -1.81 10.28 -17.45
CA LYS A 432 -2.18 9.98 -16.05
C LYS A 432 -1.37 8.85 -15.43
N GLU A 433 -0.86 7.95 -16.28
CA GLU A 433 0.03 6.85 -15.92
C GLU A 433 1.23 7.36 -15.14
N ILE A 434 1.80 8.50 -15.50
CA ILE A 434 3.00 9.04 -14.87
C ILE A 434 2.74 9.37 -13.42
N LEU A 435 1.79 10.25 -13.12
CA LEU A 435 1.56 10.69 -11.74
C LEU A 435 0.94 9.58 -10.88
N VAL A 436 0.05 8.77 -11.46
CA VAL A 436 -0.58 7.65 -10.74
C VAL A 436 0.45 6.58 -10.35
N LEU A 437 1.35 6.19 -11.26
CA LEU A 437 2.40 5.21 -10.96
C LEU A 437 3.41 5.75 -9.95
N ILE A 438 3.78 7.02 -10.04
CA ILE A 438 4.67 7.66 -9.06
C ILE A 438 4.06 7.63 -7.67
N ILE A 439 2.77 7.97 -7.53
CA ILE A 439 2.06 7.91 -6.24
C ILE A 439 1.96 6.45 -5.77
N GLY A 440 1.53 5.51 -6.63
CA GLY A 440 1.33 4.12 -6.26
C GLY A 440 2.63 3.42 -5.82
N ILE A 441 3.71 3.58 -6.58
CA ILE A 441 5.01 2.98 -6.27
C ILE A 441 5.69 3.73 -5.12
N GLY A 442 5.70 5.06 -5.18
CA GLY A 442 6.33 5.91 -4.18
C GLY A 442 5.73 5.75 -2.78
N ALA A 443 4.41 5.52 -2.69
CA ALA A 443 3.74 5.23 -1.41
C ALA A 443 4.28 3.98 -0.69
N SER A 444 4.93 3.07 -1.38
CA SER A 444 5.56 1.88 -0.78
C SER A 444 7.04 2.09 -0.44
N CYS A 445 7.63 3.25 -0.77
CA CYS A 445 9.04 3.58 -0.54
C CYS A 445 9.20 4.40 0.76
N ALA A 446 9.05 3.76 1.91
CA ALA A 446 9.18 4.38 3.23
C ALA A 446 10.22 3.63 4.07
N PHE A 447 11.41 4.23 4.21
CA PHE A 447 12.59 3.54 4.74
C PHE A 447 13.19 4.22 5.99
N MET A 448 12.76 5.45 6.35
CA MET A 448 13.43 6.25 7.38
C MET A 448 12.94 5.96 8.80
N LEU A 449 11.64 5.80 8.99
CA LEU A 449 11.04 5.78 10.32
C LEU A 449 10.55 4.39 10.72
N PRO A 450 10.68 4.02 12.01
CA PRO A 450 10.10 2.76 12.51
C PRO A 450 8.59 2.68 12.31
N ALA A 451 7.88 3.80 12.46
CA ALA A 451 6.43 3.86 12.33
C ALA A 451 5.94 3.89 10.87
N ALA A 452 6.83 4.13 9.90
CA ALA A 452 6.44 4.27 8.49
C ALA A 452 5.85 2.99 7.90
N THR A 453 6.40 1.83 8.27
CA THR A 453 5.91 0.53 7.82
C THR A 453 5.96 -0.52 8.92
N PRO A 454 5.05 -1.51 8.96
CA PRO A 454 5.14 -2.60 9.91
C PRO A 454 6.46 -3.38 9.85
N PRO A 455 7.06 -3.70 8.68
CA PRO A 455 8.40 -4.29 8.61
C PRO A 455 9.46 -3.47 9.36
N ASN A 456 9.45 -2.15 9.21
CA ASN A 456 10.36 -1.27 9.94
C ASN A 456 10.16 -1.38 11.46
N ALA A 457 8.90 -1.36 11.92
CA ALA A 457 8.56 -1.49 13.34
C ALA A 457 9.02 -2.85 13.91
N ILE A 458 8.84 -3.93 13.16
CA ILE A 458 9.24 -5.29 13.55
C ILE A 458 10.76 -5.35 13.81
N VAL A 459 11.58 -4.88 12.88
CA VAL A 459 13.04 -4.94 13.03
C VAL A 459 13.54 -3.96 14.08
N TYR A 460 12.89 -2.79 14.21
CA TYR A 460 13.20 -1.83 15.27
C TYR A 460 12.89 -2.39 16.67
N GLY A 461 11.77 -3.12 16.79
CA GLY A 461 11.34 -3.78 18.03
C GLY A 461 12.34 -4.81 18.57
N THR A 462 13.27 -5.31 17.77
CA THR A 462 14.36 -6.20 18.24
C THR A 462 15.34 -5.51 19.17
N GLY A 463 15.41 -4.17 19.21
CA GLY A 463 16.37 -3.39 19.97
C GLY A 463 17.82 -3.42 19.43
N PHE A 464 18.07 -4.10 18.30
CA PHE A 464 19.40 -4.10 17.66
C PHE A 464 19.59 -2.92 16.70
N VAL A 465 18.52 -2.41 16.13
CA VAL A 465 18.51 -1.27 15.20
C VAL A 465 18.10 -0.01 15.93
N LYS A 466 18.88 1.06 15.83
CA LYS A 466 18.52 2.37 16.37
C LYS A 466 17.80 3.21 15.34
N GLN A 467 16.88 4.07 15.77
CA GLN A 467 16.15 4.97 14.86
C GLN A 467 17.09 5.80 13.98
N LYS A 468 18.20 6.29 14.52
CA LYS A 468 19.21 7.04 13.76
C LYS A 468 19.85 6.22 12.63
N ASP A 469 19.95 4.90 12.77
CA ASP A 469 20.48 4.02 11.73
C ASP A 469 19.47 3.95 10.58
N MET A 470 18.17 3.82 10.91
CA MET A 470 17.07 3.83 9.95
C MET A 470 17.01 5.17 9.21
N VAL A 471 17.02 6.29 9.93
CA VAL A 471 17.01 7.63 9.31
C VAL A 471 18.18 7.81 8.38
N LYS A 472 19.40 7.40 8.77
CA LYS A 472 20.60 7.54 7.95
C LYS A 472 20.52 6.71 6.66
N ALA A 473 20.12 5.46 6.74
CA ALA A 473 20.01 4.58 5.57
C ALA A 473 18.78 4.93 4.72
N GLY A 474 17.65 5.16 5.39
CA GLY A 474 16.37 5.46 4.76
C GLY A 474 16.39 6.78 3.99
N MET A 475 17.06 7.83 4.50
CA MET A 475 17.19 9.10 3.77
C MET A 475 17.91 8.89 2.43
N VAL A 476 19.00 8.13 2.41
CA VAL A 476 19.72 7.82 1.16
C VAL A 476 18.84 7.01 0.22
N LEU A 477 18.11 6.01 0.75
CA LEU A 477 17.22 5.17 -0.05
C LEU A 477 16.01 5.95 -0.58
N ASN A 478 15.44 6.87 0.20
CA ASN A 478 14.36 7.74 -0.26
C ASN A 478 14.82 8.61 -1.43
N LEU A 479 16.02 9.20 -1.35
CA LEU A 479 16.58 9.99 -2.46
C LEU A 479 16.84 9.13 -3.71
N ILE A 480 17.39 7.92 -3.53
CA ILE A 480 17.56 6.96 -4.62
C ILE A 480 16.20 6.59 -5.23
N SER A 481 15.19 6.34 -4.40
CA SER A 481 13.85 5.97 -4.86
C SER A 481 13.16 7.09 -5.61
N ILE A 482 13.32 8.36 -5.19
CA ILE A 482 12.83 9.53 -5.94
C ILE A 482 13.42 9.53 -7.36
N GLY A 483 14.74 9.35 -7.48
CA GLY A 483 15.40 9.29 -8.77
C GLY A 483 14.96 8.09 -9.60
N VAL A 484 14.98 6.88 -9.02
CA VAL A 484 14.63 5.64 -9.75
C VAL A 484 13.17 5.67 -10.19
N VAL A 485 12.23 5.92 -9.28
CA VAL A 485 10.80 5.91 -9.59
C VAL A 485 10.44 7.03 -10.55
N GLY A 486 10.91 8.27 -10.26
CA GLY A 486 10.62 9.43 -11.10
C GLY A 486 11.17 9.26 -12.51
N ILE A 487 12.47 8.98 -12.66
CA ILE A 487 13.11 8.87 -13.98
C ILE A 487 12.59 7.65 -14.75
N TYR A 488 12.43 6.49 -14.08
CA TYR A 488 11.95 5.28 -14.75
C TYR A 488 10.54 5.46 -15.31
N VAL A 489 9.60 5.97 -14.48
CA VAL A 489 8.22 6.18 -14.91
C VAL A 489 8.15 7.27 -15.98
N PHE A 490 8.92 8.34 -15.84
CA PHE A 490 9.04 9.38 -16.86
C PHE A 490 9.52 8.80 -18.20
N ALA A 491 10.61 8.03 -18.21
CA ALA A 491 11.17 7.46 -19.43
C ALA A 491 10.24 6.41 -20.09
N LEU A 492 9.30 5.82 -19.33
CA LEU A 492 8.38 4.82 -19.87
C LEU A 492 7.16 5.44 -20.58
N TYR A 493 6.74 6.67 -20.20
CA TYR A 493 5.48 7.27 -20.64
C TYR A 493 5.62 8.69 -21.19
N ALA A 494 6.80 9.32 -21.12
CA ALA A 494 7.10 10.59 -21.75
C ALA A 494 7.70 10.38 -23.14
#